data_be7fb8d9aae48cda19b60d15d299fc72
#
_entry.id   be7fb8d9aae48cda19b60d15d299fc72
#
_cell.length_a   1.000
_cell.length_b   1.000
_cell.length_c   1.000
_cell.angle_alpha   90.00
_cell.angle_beta   90.00
_cell.angle_gamma   90.00
#
_symmetry.space_group_name_H-M   'P 1'
#
loop_
_entity.id
_entity.type
_entity.pdbx_description
1 polymer ?
#
loop_
_entity_poly.entity_id
_entity_poly.type
_entity_poly.pdbx_seq_one_letter_code
_entity_poly.pdbx_strand_id
1 'polypeptide(L)'
;MAEKSAIETSQHLTFTLGKEVFALDIASVREVLELTAITKIPRTPDFMRGVINLRGHAVPVMDLRLKFGMPKAETTVDTCIIIVEVDFEGDRIIMGGMVDSVREVFELPADRIESAPRMGTSISTEYIKGIGKQDDVFIIILDIGRIFSAAELALAREAQKDAA
;
A
#
# COMPACT_ATOMS: atom_id res chain seq x y z
N MET A 1 -24.97 17.91 11.74
CA MET A 1 -24.99 17.48 12.30
C MET A 1 -24.74 16.16 12.82
N ALA A 2 -25.33 15.71 13.72
CA ALA A 2 -24.98 14.47 14.35
C ALA A 2 -25.04 13.31 13.39
N GLU A 3 -25.95 13.38 12.49
CA GLU A 3 -26.07 12.26 11.60
C GLU A 3 -24.87 12.13 10.70
N LYS A 4 -24.18 13.21 10.47
CA LYS A 4 -23.02 13.07 9.65
C LYS A 4 -21.95 12.32 10.37
N SER A 5 -21.80 12.50 11.63
CA SER A 5 -20.79 11.78 12.36
C SER A 5 -21.11 10.31 12.49
N ALA A 6 -22.38 9.95 12.32
CA ALA A 6 -22.77 8.55 12.43
C ALA A 6 -22.43 7.77 11.16
N ILE A 7 -22.37 8.45 10.03
CA ILE A 7 -22.08 7.77 8.77
C ILE A 7 -20.92 8.49 8.08
N GLU A 8 -19.74 8.04 8.40
CA GLU A 8 -18.56 8.57 7.75
C GLU A 8 -18.24 7.69 6.55
N THR A 9 -17.89 8.33 5.46
CA THR A 9 -17.39 7.61 4.31
C THR A 9 -15.99 8.10 4.06
N SER A 10 -15.16 7.19 3.57
CA SER A 10 -13.83 7.58 3.13
C SER A 10 -13.57 7.01 1.76
N GLN A 11 -12.76 7.72 1.01
CA GLN A 11 -12.38 7.28 -0.31
C GLN A 11 -11.19 6.36 -0.21
N HIS A 12 -11.22 5.31 -1.00
CA HIS A 12 -10.16 4.31 -1.02
C HIS A 12 -9.73 4.05 -2.44
N LEU A 13 -8.43 3.91 -2.63
CA LEU A 13 -7.89 3.50 -3.91
C LEU A 13 -7.82 1.98 -3.91
N THR A 14 -8.41 1.35 -4.94
CA THR A 14 -8.38 -0.10 -5.05
C THR A 14 -7.31 -0.54 -6.03
N PHE A 15 -6.73 -1.68 -5.73
CA PHE A 15 -5.71 -2.29 -6.57
C PHE A 15 -5.77 -3.79 -6.42
N THR A 16 -5.10 -4.51 -7.30
CA THR A 16 -5.13 -5.97 -7.27
C THR A 16 -3.76 -6.56 -7.00
N LEU A 17 -3.77 -7.67 -6.29
CA LEU A 17 -2.62 -8.56 -6.16
C LEU A 17 -3.19 -9.95 -6.43
N GLY A 18 -2.81 -10.51 -7.58
CA GLY A 18 -3.41 -11.77 -8.02
C GLY A 18 -4.88 -11.59 -8.29
N LYS A 19 -5.69 -12.42 -7.67
CA LYS A 19 -7.14 -12.36 -7.85
C LYS A 19 -7.85 -11.55 -6.79
N GLU A 20 -7.12 -11.04 -5.81
CA GLU A 20 -7.72 -10.33 -4.69
C GLU A 20 -7.67 -8.84 -4.87
N VAL A 21 -8.69 -8.15 -4.36
CA VAL A 21 -8.80 -6.70 -4.44
C VAL A 21 -8.48 -6.12 -3.08
N PHE A 22 -7.58 -5.15 -3.07
CA PHE A 22 -7.14 -4.47 -1.87
C PHE A 22 -7.45 -2.99 -1.98
N ALA A 23 -7.45 -2.31 -0.86
CA ALA A 23 -7.71 -0.87 -0.85
C ALA A 23 -6.84 -0.16 0.17
N LEU A 24 -6.51 1.08 -0.15
CA LEU A 24 -5.79 1.98 0.74
C LEU A 24 -6.60 3.26 0.88
N ASP A 25 -6.60 3.83 2.08
CA ASP A 25 -7.23 5.14 2.29
C ASP A 25 -6.55 6.14 1.36
N ILE A 26 -7.36 6.88 0.62
CA ILE A 26 -6.82 7.82 -0.37
C ILE A 26 -5.95 8.90 0.28
N ALA A 27 -6.19 9.19 1.55
CA ALA A 27 -5.39 10.19 2.25
C ALA A 27 -3.92 9.77 2.37
N SER A 28 -3.64 8.48 2.30
CA SER A 28 -2.28 7.96 2.37
C SER A 28 -1.61 7.89 1.00
N VAL A 29 -2.37 8.01 -0.07
CA VAL A 29 -1.85 7.86 -1.42
C VAL A 29 -1.44 9.20 -1.96
N ARG A 30 -0.19 9.28 -2.41
CA ARG A 30 0.32 10.50 -2.99
C ARG A 30 0.15 10.53 -4.49
N GLU A 31 0.49 9.44 -5.15
CA GLU A 31 0.31 9.32 -6.60
C GLU A 31 0.49 7.87 -7.01
N VAL A 32 0.12 7.58 -8.23
CA VAL A 32 0.30 6.26 -8.83
C VAL A 32 1.19 6.44 -10.04
N LEU A 33 2.21 5.60 -10.15
CA LEU A 33 3.15 5.66 -11.26
C LEU A 33 3.11 4.37 -12.05
N GLU A 34 3.37 4.49 -13.34
CA GLU A 34 3.64 3.31 -14.14
C GLU A 34 4.98 2.74 -13.69
N LEU A 35 5.18 1.47 -13.94
CA LEU A 35 6.44 0.83 -13.57
C LEU A 35 7.59 1.53 -14.28
N THR A 36 8.59 1.92 -13.52
CA THR A 36 9.74 2.63 -14.03
C THR A 36 11.01 1.88 -13.59
N ALA A 37 12.16 2.41 -14.00
CA ALA A 37 13.42 1.77 -13.66
C ALA A 37 13.65 1.80 -12.15
N ILE A 38 13.96 0.64 -11.59
CA ILE A 38 14.20 0.50 -10.16
C ILE A 38 15.66 0.09 -9.96
N THR A 39 16.37 0.85 -9.14
CA THR A 39 17.75 0.55 -8.83
C THR A 39 17.79 -0.42 -7.66
N LYS A 40 18.31 -1.60 -7.90
CA LYS A 40 18.34 -2.64 -6.89
C LYS A 40 19.34 -2.31 -5.80
N ILE A 41 18.97 -2.61 -4.56
CA ILE A 41 19.86 -2.42 -3.41
C ILE A 41 20.30 -3.81 -2.94
N PRO A 42 21.61 -4.06 -2.84
CA PRO A 42 22.09 -5.37 -2.38
C PRO A 42 21.78 -5.61 -0.91
N ARG A 43 21.65 -6.89 -0.57
CA ARG A 43 21.46 -7.34 0.82
C ARG A 43 20.15 -6.89 1.43
N THR A 44 19.11 -6.77 0.62
CA THR A 44 17.78 -6.47 1.11
C THR A 44 16.88 -7.69 0.94
N PRO A 45 15.78 -7.77 1.70
CA PRO A 45 14.83 -8.87 1.51
C PRO A 45 14.26 -8.89 0.10
N ASP A 46 13.75 -10.04 -0.32
CA ASP A 46 13.22 -10.21 -1.67
C ASP A 46 12.12 -9.22 -2.01
N PHE A 47 11.30 -8.82 -1.03
CA PHE A 47 10.21 -7.90 -1.31
C PHE A 47 10.69 -6.47 -1.55
N MET A 48 11.93 -6.15 -1.17
CA MET A 48 12.49 -4.84 -1.47
C MET A 48 13.04 -4.86 -2.88
N ARG A 49 12.31 -4.22 -3.81
CA ARG A 49 12.73 -4.20 -5.21
C ARG A 49 13.90 -3.27 -5.45
N GLY A 50 14.01 -2.22 -4.67
CA GLY A 50 15.07 -1.24 -4.81
C GLY A 50 14.53 0.16 -4.57
N VAL A 51 15.15 1.14 -5.19
CA VAL A 51 14.72 2.53 -5.07
C VAL A 51 14.47 3.12 -6.44
N ILE A 52 13.55 4.08 -6.49
CA ILE A 52 13.33 4.88 -7.69
C ILE A 52 13.68 6.33 -7.36
N ASN A 53 13.97 7.09 -8.41
CA ASN A 53 14.20 8.51 -8.27
C ASN A 53 12.88 9.21 -8.55
N LEU A 54 12.29 9.77 -7.51
CA LEU A 54 11.04 10.51 -7.65
C LEU A 54 11.34 11.97 -7.38
N ARG A 55 11.51 12.73 -8.44
CA ARG A 55 11.81 14.16 -8.37
C ARG A 55 12.98 14.46 -7.45
N GLY A 56 14.04 13.66 -7.59
CA GLY A 56 15.25 13.86 -6.81
C GLY A 56 15.27 13.17 -5.46
N HIS A 57 14.18 12.51 -5.10
CA HIS A 57 14.10 11.77 -3.84
C HIS A 57 14.24 10.28 -4.09
N ALA A 58 15.01 9.61 -3.25
CA ALA A 58 15.17 8.17 -3.32
C ALA A 58 14.01 7.52 -2.59
N VAL A 59 13.14 6.85 -3.32
CA VAL A 59 11.95 6.23 -2.73
C VAL A 59 12.07 4.72 -2.83
N PRO A 60 12.08 4.02 -1.69
CA PRO A 60 12.12 2.56 -1.71
C PRO A 60 10.83 2.00 -2.27
N VAL A 61 10.94 0.93 -3.06
CA VAL A 61 9.79 0.28 -3.66
C VAL A 61 9.73 -1.16 -3.15
N MET A 62 8.61 -1.51 -2.53
CA MET A 62 8.35 -2.85 -2.02
C MET A 62 7.43 -3.57 -2.96
N ASP A 63 7.72 -4.84 -3.22
CA ASP A 63 6.80 -5.69 -3.95
C ASP A 63 5.77 -6.20 -2.94
N LEU A 64 4.55 -5.71 -3.02
CA LEU A 64 3.54 -6.04 -2.02
C LEU A 64 3.13 -7.51 -2.07
N ARG A 65 3.21 -8.15 -3.23
CA ARG A 65 2.94 -9.57 -3.31
C ARG A 65 3.91 -10.34 -2.40
N LEU A 66 5.19 -10.05 -2.55
CA LEU A 66 6.20 -10.73 -1.75
C LEU A 66 6.13 -10.33 -0.30
N LYS A 67 5.83 -9.07 -0.03
CA LYS A 67 5.69 -8.61 1.35
C LYS A 67 4.60 -9.37 2.09
N PHE A 68 3.53 -9.69 1.38
CA PHE A 68 2.38 -10.39 1.97
C PHE A 68 2.49 -11.91 1.86
N GLY A 69 3.62 -12.42 1.37
CA GLY A 69 3.81 -13.88 1.30
C GLY A 69 3.21 -14.53 0.08
N MET A 70 2.83 -13.75 -0.91
CA MET A 70 2.29 -14.28 -2.16
C MET A 70 3.42 -14.61 -3.13
N PRO A 71 3.18 -15.52 -4.09
CA PRO A 71 4.21 -15.83 -5.07
C PRO A 71 4.55 -14.63 -5.93
N LYS A 72 5.82 -14.58 -6.35
CA LYS A 72 6.26 -13.55 -7.27
C LYS A 72 5.54 -13.70 -8.61
N ALA A 73 5.23 -12.58 -9.23
CA ALA A 73 4.60 -12.56 -10.54
C ALA A 73 5.43 -11.73 -11.49
N GLU A 74 5.30 -12.01 -12.77
CA GLU A 74 5.97 -11.21 -13.79
C GLU A 74 5.26 -9.88 -13.93
N THR A 75 6.02 -8.84 -14.28
CA THR A 75 5.43 -7.54 -14.50
C THR A 75 4.69 -7.53 -15.82
N THR A 76 3.61 -6.75 -15.87
CA THR A 76 2.82 -6.58 -17.07
C THR A 76 2.68 -5.09 -17.35
N VAL A 77 1.94 -4.75 -18.39
CA VAL A 77 1.67 -3.35 -18.69
C VAL A 77 0.84 -2.68 -17.60
N ASP A 78 0.15 -3.47 -16.79
CA ASP A 78 -0.70 -2.95 -15.73
C ASP A 78 0.02 -2.78 -14.41
N THR A 79 1.23 -3.31 -14.28
CA THR A 79 2.01 -3.20 -13.05
C THR A 79 2.28 -1.73 -12.73
N CYS A 80 1.96 -1.34 -11.51
CA CYS A 80 2.07 0.06 -11.08
C CYS A 80 2.78 0.15 -9.75
N ILE A 81 3.23 1.37 -9.45
CA ILE A 81 3.81 1.68 -8.14
C ILE A 81 2.91 2.73 -7.50
N ILE A 82 2.38 2.41 -6.33
CA ILE A 82 1.57 3.34 -5.57
C ILE A 82 2.50 4.04 -4.59
N ILE A 83 2.59 5.36 -4.70
CA ILE A 83 3.43 6.16 -3.80
C ILE A 83 2.57 6.59 -2.63
N VAL A 84 3.00 6.23 -1.43
CA VAL A 84 2.25 6.51 -0.21
C VAL A 84 3.10 7.31 0.77
N GLU A 85 2.42 8.01 1.67
CA GLU A 85 3.07 8.73 2.76
C GLU A 85 2.75 8.04 4.07
N VAL A 86 3.76 7.83 4.87
CA VAL A 86 3.61 7.16 6.16
C VAL A 86 4.22 8.06 7.23
N ASP A 87 3.48 8.27 8.32
CA ASP A 87 4.03 9.02 9.45
C ASP A 87 4.89 8.08 10.28
N PHE A 88 6.11 8.50 10.54
CA PHE A 88 7.06 7.71 11.31
C PHE A 88 7.86 8.63 12.21
N GLU A 89 7.61 8.54 13.51
CA GLU A 89 8.31 9.34 14.52
C GLU A 89 8.30 10.84 14.18
N GLY A 90 7.13 11.32 13.76
CA GLY A 90 6.96 12.73 13.47
C GLY A 90 7.33 13.15 12.05
N ASP A 91 7.96 12.28 11.29
CA ASP A 91 8.35 12.56 9.91
C ASP A 91 7.42 11.90 8.93
N ARG A 92 7.24 12.53 7.77
CA ARG A 92 6.49 11.93 6.68
C ARG A 92 7.44 11.23 5.74
N ILE A 93 7.30 9.92 5.67
CA ILE A 93 8.18 9.08 4.86
C ILE A 93 7.43 8.64 3.62
N ILE A 94 8.10 8.72 2.48
CA ILE A 94 7.51 8.33 1.21
C ILE A 94 7.97 6.94 0.84
N MET A 95 7.02 6.05 0.57
CA MET A 95 7.30 4.67 0.20
C MET A 95 6.56 4.33 -1.07
N GLY A 96 7.07 3.35 -1.80
CA GLY A 96 6.38 2.84 -2.98
C GLY A 96 5.96 1.40 -2.77
N GLY A 97 4.75 1.07 -3.20
CA GLY A 97 4.27 -0.30 -3.21
C GLY A 97 3.98 -0.74 -4.63
N MET A 98 4.66 -1.80 -5.08
CA MET A 98 4.43 -2.33 -6.41
C MET A 98 3.26 -3.29 -6.37
N VAL A 99 2.29 -3.08 -7.24
CA VAL A 99 1.05 -3.87 -7.29
C VAL A 99 0.80 -4.33 -8.72
N ASP A 100 -0.08 -5.33 -8.85
CA ASP A 100 -0.37 -5.90 -10.17
C ASP A 100 -1.13 -4.93 -11.06
N SER A 101 -2.10 -4.22 -10.50
CA SER A 101 -2.84 -3.20 -11.23
C SER A 101 -3.54 -2.29 -10.24
N VAL A 102 -3.79 -1.06 -10.68
CA VAL A 102 -4.59 -0.12 -9.91
C VAL A 102 -5.95 -0.01 -10.59
N ARG A 103 -7.02 -0.02 -9.82
CA ARG A 103 -8.36 -0.02 -10.40
C ARG A 103 -9.00 1.36 -10.28
N GLU A 104 -9.68 1.63 -9.19
CA GLU A 104 -10.44 2.87 -9.10
C GLU A 104 -10.51 3.34 -7.66
N VAL A 105 -10.91 4.60 -7.50
CA VAL A 105 -11.20 5.15 -6.18
C VAL A 105 -12.70 5.02 -5.95
N PHE A 106 -13.09 4.54 -4.78
CA PHE A 106 -14.50 4.44 -4.46
C PHE A 106 -14.73 4.84 -3.02
N GLU A 107 -15.96 5.20 -2.71
CA GLU A 107 -16.34 5.57 -1.36
C GLU A 107 -16.84 4.35 -0.63
N LEU A 108 -16.37 4.19 0.61
CA LEU A 108 -16.77 3.07 1.43
C LEU A 108 -17.24 3.62 2.77
N PRO A 109 -18.52 3.41 3.10
CA PRO A 109 -19.02 3.84 4.40
C PRO A 109 -18.33 3.07 5.51
N ALA A 110 -18.01 3.78 6.59
CA ALA A 110 -17.32 3.14 7.71
C ALA A 110 -18.10 1.98 8.31
N ASP A 111 -19.43 2.06 8.29
CA ASP A 111 -20.25 1.00 8.86
C ASP A 111 -20.29 -0.26 7.99
N ARG A 112 -19.69 -0.22 6.80
CA ARG A 112 -19.58 -1.39 5.94
C ARG A 112 -18.20 -2.03 6.01
N ILE A 113 -17.33 -1.52 6.87
CA ILE A 113 -16.02 -2.08 7.07
C ILE A 113 -16.07 -2.97 8.30
N GLU A 114 -15.79 -4.25 8.11
CA GLU A 114 -15.80 -5.22 9.17
C GLU A 114 -14.40 -5.63 9.54
N SER A 115 -14.25 -6.16 10.75
CA SER A 115 -12.97 -6.66 11.19
C SER A 115 -12.55 -7.84 10.31
N ALA A 116 -11.25 -7.99 10.12
CA ALA A 116 -10.74 -9.09 9.32
C ALA A 116 -11.06 -10.42 9.98
N PRO A 117 -11.55 -11.40 9.23
CA PRO A 117 -11.78 -12.72 9.78
C PRO A 117 -10.43 -13.37 10.07
N ARG A 118 -10.45 -14.27 11.05
CA ARG A 118 -9.21 -14.92 11.46
C ARG A 118 -8.75 -15.98 10.49
N MET A 119 -9.59 -16.38 9.59
CA MET A 119 -9.24 -17.43 8.65
C MET A 119 -9.61 -17.01 7.26
N GLY A 120 -9.04 -17.69 6.29
CA GLY A 120 -9.39 -17.45 4.91
C GLY A 120 -8.58 -16.40 4.19
N THR A 121 -7.59 -15.80 4.85
CA THR A 121 -6.72 -14.85 4.17
C THR A 121 -5.32 -15.43 4.08
N SER A 122 -4.66 -15.15 2.99
CA SER A 122 -3.29 -15.59 2.78
C SER A 122 -2.26 -14.63 3.34
N ILE A 123 -2.70 -13.46 3.79
CA ILE A 123 -1.79 -12.46 4.33
C ILE A 123 -2.03 -12.29 5.82
N SER A 124 -1.01 -11.76 6.50
CA SER A 124 -1.09 -11.54 7.93
C SER A 124 -2.16 -10.52 8.27
N THR A 125 -2.98 -10.82 9.29
CA THR A 125 -4.02 -9.91 9.71
C THR A 125 -3.47 -8.62 10.28
N GLU A 126 -2.19 -8.58 10.62
CA GLU A 126 -1.61 -7.34 11.14
C GLU A 126 -1.58 -6.24 10.08
N TYR A 127 -1.61 -6.60 8.81
CA TYR A 127 -1.62 -5.60 7.73
C TYR A 127 -3.03 -5.15 7.39
N ILE A 128 -4.05 -5.81 7.90
CA ILE A 128 -5.42 -5.58 7.49
C ILE A 128 -6.13 -4.69 8.49
N LYS A 129 -6.67 -3.58 7.99
CA LYS A 129 -7.49 -2.69 8.80
C LYS A 129 -8.91 -3.20 8.91
N GLY A 130 -9.41 -3.78 7.83
CA GLY A 130 -10.76 -4.32 7.80
C GLY A 130 -11.09 -4.87 6.43
N ILE A 131 -12.32 -5.35 6.29
CA ILE A 131 -12.79 -5.90 5.02
C ILE A 131 -14.08 -5.19 4.66
N GLY A 132 -14.11 -4.65 3.44
CA GLY A 132 -15.32 -4.07 2.90
C GLY A 132 -15.90 -4.98 1.85
N LYS A 133 -17.12 -4.67 1.43
CA LYS A 133 -17.79 -5.44 0.38
C LYS A 133 -18.38 -4.48 -0.62
N GLN A 134 -18.13 -4.76 -1.89
CA GLN A 134 -18.67 -3.99 -2.97
C GLN A 134 -19.08 -4.95 -4.09
N ASP A 135 -20.36 -4.93 -4.45
CA ASP A 135 -20.88 -5.78 -5.54
C ASP A 135 -20.48 -7.24 -5.39
N ASP A 136 -20.68 -7.80 -4.20
CA ASP A 136 -20.37 -9.19 -3.89
C ASP A 136 -18.89 -9.54 -3.92
N VAL A 137 -18.04 -8.54 -4.02
CA VAL A 137 -16.59 -8.73 -3.96
C VAL A 137 -16.09 -8.21 -2.63
N PHE A 138 -15.29 -9.00 -1.93
CA PHE A 138 -14.67 -8.54 -0.70
C PHE A 138 -13.41 -7.76 -1.05
N ILE A 139 -13.24 -6.64 -0.37
CA ILE A 139 -12.10 -5.76 -0.55
C ILE A 139 -11.34 -5.72 0.76
N ILE A 140 -10.06 -6.06 0.70
CA ILE A 140 -9.22 -6.09 1.88
C ILE A 140 -8.61 -4.71 2.07
N ILE A 141 -9.00 -4.03 3.16
CA ILE A 141 -8.54 -2.68 3.43
C ILE A 141 -7.28 -2.78 4.28
N LEU A 142 -6.19 -2.21 3.77
CA LEU A 142 -4.90 -2.31 4.41
C LEU A 142 -4.63 -1.12 5.31
N ASP A 143 -3.87 -1.36 6.37
CA ASP A 143 -3.41 -0.32 7.27
C ASP A 143 -2.01 0.07 6.82
N ILE A 144 -1.89 1.23 6.17
CA ILE A 144 -0.62 1.65 5.59
C ILE A 144 0.48 1.76 6.64
N GLY A 145 0.12 2.13 7.86
CA GLY A 145 1.11 2.28 8.93
C GLY A 145 1.68 0.97 9.41
N ARG A 146 1.06 -0.15 9.05
CA ARG A 146 1.52 -1.47 9.49
C ARG A 146 2.17 -2.28 8.39
N ILE A 147 2.09 -1.82 7.16
CA ILE A 147 2.67 -2.55 6.04
C ILE A 147 4.19 -2.50 6.09
N PHE A 148 4.74 -1.36 6.48
CA PHE A 148 6.18 -1.16 6.49
C PHE A 148 6.71 -1.25 7.92
N SER A 149 7.83 -1.95 8.10
CA SER A 149 8.43 -2.08 9.41
C SER A 149 9.16 -0.79 9.80
N ALA A 150 9.44 -0.67 11.10
CA ALA A 150 10.20 0.48 11.57
C ALA A 150 11.57 0.56 10.92
N ALA A 151 12.21 -0.59 10.71
CA ALA A 151 13.51 -0.61 10.05
C ALA A 151 13.43 -0.14 8.60
N GLU A 152 12.36 -0.55 7.89
CA GLU A 152 12.15 -0.12 6.51
C GLU A 152 11.91 1.37 6.43
N LEU A 153 11.10 1.90 7.35
CA LEU A 153 10.81 3.33 7.36
C LEU A 153 12.04 4.15 7.74
N ALA A 154 12.84 3.65 8.68
CA ALA A 154 14.07 4.35 9.07
C ALA A 154 15.05 4.41 7.90
N LEU A 155 15.16 3.32 7.14
CA LEU A 155 16.02 3.30 5.97
C LEU A 155 15.56 4.31 4.93
N ALA A 156 14.26 4.38 4.69
CA ALA A 156 13.69 5.32 3.74
C ALA A 156 13.92 6.75 4.19
N ARG A 157 13.76 7.01 5.49
CA ARG A 157 13.97 8.35 6.03
C ARG A 157 15.40 8.82 5.79
N GLU A 158 16.37 7.94 6.04
CA GLU A 158 17.77 8.30 5.80
C GLU A 158 18.03 8.59 4.33
N ALA A 159 17.50 7.75 3.44
CA ALA A 159 17.69 7.95 2.00
C ALA A 159 17.08 9.26 1.52
N GLN A 160 15.93 9.63 2.07
CA GLN A 160 15.24 10.85 1.66
C GLN A 160 15.89 12.11 2.22
N LYS A 161 16.49 11.97 3.41
CA LYS A 161 17.22 13.08 3.98
C LYS A 161 18.45 13.40 3.15
N ASP A 162 19.16 12.37 2.73
CA ASP A 162 20.41 12.56 1.99
C ASP A 162 20.17 13.10 0.59
N ALA A 163 18.97 12.94 0.07
CA ALA A 163 18.65 13.41 -1.27
C ALA A 163 18.35 14.91 -1.32
N ALA A 164 18.23 15.55 -0.19
CA ALA A 164 17.88 16.98 -0.15
C ALA A 164 19.01 17.90 -0.60
#